data_6bb09961ed1c4ee2830837300015af2f
#
_entry.id   6bb09961ed1c4ee2830837300015af2f
#
_cell.length_a   1.000
_cell.length_b   1.000
_cell.length_c   1.000
_cell.angle_alpha   90.00
_cell.angle_beta   90.00
_cell.angle_gamma   90.00
#
_symmetry.space_group_name_H-M   'P 1'
#
loop_
_entity.id
_entity.type
_entity.pdbx_description
1 polymer ?
#
loop_
_entity_poly.entity_id
_entity_poly.type
_entity_poly.pdbx_seq_one_letter_code
_entity_poly.pdbx_strand_id
1 'polypeptide(L)'
;MSKKPKYKTALIGTGRIGFTLGFDRKREQPASHTMALRKNRRIKFVAACDNNQLRLDHFRRFVKKTITFADCSNMFATDKFDIIVIAVNENSHLDVTLDAIRAKPKLIILEKPVALCVADALKIQEEAEKYKIPILVNHERRFAQDYKIAKKYIDSIGELISVNARLDSGLRVYTPSEENSGAYSLLHDGTHLVDIVSYLLEEENDLSDLESKILYNMKLNNIVFDKEKSDVVRFVSASFESLKCPNVNINISGKSKFFGFEIDVIGTLGRIRIGNGIFEFYKREESKLYSGFYSLEKDLKVKRPKKTKYFSNMVKNAVDFLDGKAELKSNLQTGINTLRILEDIKNQLKNELL
;
A
#
# COMPACT_ATOMS: atom_id res chain seq x y z
N MET A 1 -1.80 10.32 36.52
CA MET A 1 -2.12 10.38 35.07
C MET A 1 -3.20 9.36 34.78
N SER A 2 -4.40 9.78 34.35
CA SER A 2 -5.48 8.86 33.99
C SER A 2 -5.04 7.97 32.79
N LYS A 3 -5.32 6.68 32.86
CA LYS A 3 -5.04 5.76 31.74
C LYS A 3 -5.88 6.21 30.53
N LYS A 4 -5.23 6.57 29.42
CA LYS A 4 -5.93 6.90 28.17
C LYS A 4 -6.84 5.74 27.76
N PRO A 5 -8.06 6.01 27.25
CA PRO A 5 -9.00 4.97 26.84
C PRO A 5 -8.39 4.09 25.74
N LYS A 6 -8.82 2.83 25.70
CA LYS A 6 -8.43 1.89 24.66
C LYS A 6 -9.51 1.83 23.59
N TYR A 7 -9.11 1.74 22.32
CA TYR A 7 -10.03 1.59 21.20
C TYR A 7 -10.45 0.13 21.02
N LYS A 8 -11.74 -0.14 21.12
CA LYS A 8 -12.31 -1.45 20.80
C LYS A 8 -12.14 -1.73 19.32
N THR A 9 -11.50 -2.84 18.98
CA THR A 9 -11.11 -3.15 17.61
C THR A 9 -11.58 -4.53 17.20
N ALA A 10 -12.18 -4.62 16.00
CA ALA A 10 -12.53 -5.85 15.32
C ALA A 10 -11.67 -6.06 14.07
N LEU A 11 -11.48 -7.33 13.68
CA LEU A 11 -10.81 -7.73 12.44
C LEU A 11 -11.75 -8.59 11.61
N ILE A 12 -11.89 -8.27 10.32
CA ILE A 12 -12.59 -9.06 9.32
C ILE A 12 -11.54 -9.65 8.37
N GLY A 13 -11.49 -10.98 8.28
CA GLY A 13 -10.46 -11.71 7.56
C GLY A 13 -9.30 -12.15 8.45
N THR A 14 -9.30 -13.44 8.83
CA THR A 14 -8.23 -14.09 9.61
C THR A 14 -7.27 -14.89 8.72
N GLY A 15 -7.19 -14.53 7.44
CA GLY A 15 -6.29 -15.12 6.45
C GLY A 15 -4.83 -14.74 6.64
N ARG A 16 -4.08 -14.69 5.53
CA ARG A 16 -2.63 -14.45 5.57
C ARG A 16 -2.27 -13.12 6.22
N ILE A 17 -2.70 -12.01 5.63
CA ILE A 17 -2.36 -10.66 6.09
C ILE A 17 -3.07 -10.32 7.42
N GLY A 18 -4.28 -10.81 7.61
CA GLY A 18 -5.02 -10.65 8.86
C GLY A 18 -4.34 -11.35 10.05
N PHE A 19 -3.77 -12.54 9.84
CA PHE A 19 -3.25 -13.35 10.94
C PHE A 19 -1.96 -14.14 10.63
N THR A 20 -1.96 -15.06 9.63
CA THR A 20 -0.94 -16.12 9.58
C THR A 20 0.44 -15.66 9.14
N LEU A 21 0.59 -14.53 8.43
CA LEU A 21 1.91 -13.93 8.18
C LEU A 21 2.64 -13.52 9.46
N GLY A 22 1.93 -13.38 10.58
CA GLY A 22 2.55 -13.16 11.90
C GLY A 22 3.43 -14.33 12.38
N PHE A 23 3.34 -15.51 11.76
CA PHE A 23 4.19 -16.69 12.07
C PHE A 23 5.38 -16.85 11.13
N ASP A 24 5.44 -16.07 10.05
CA ASP A 24 6.57 -16.12 9.11
C ASP A 24 7.80 -15.45 9.74
N ARG A 25 8.75 -16.29 10.15
CA ARG A 25 10.01 -15.87 10.81
C ARG A 25 10.95 -15.10 9.89
N LYS A 26 10.78 -15.20 8.56
CA LYS A 26 11.58 -14.46 7.58
C LYS A 26 11.12 -13.01 7.41
N ARG A 27 9.89 -12.71 7.86
CA ARG A 27 9.33 -11.35 7.80
C ARG A 27 9.64 -10.55 9.04
N GLU A 28 9.83 -9.24 8.85
CA GLU A 28 9.86 -8.32 10.00
C GLU A 28 8.53 -8.35 10.75
N GLN A 29 8.60 -8.54 12.08
CA GLN A 29 7.41 -8.63 12.93
C GLN A 29 7.09 -7.33 13.64
N PRO A 30 5.80 -6.96 13.74
CA PRO A 30 4.61 -7.70 13.31
C PRO A 30 4.40 -7.66 11.79
N ALA A 31 4.03 -8.80 11.19
CA ALA A 31 3.75 -8.93 9.77
C ALA A 31 2.27 -9.25 9.47
N SER A 32 1.38 -9.06 10.44
CA SER A 32 -0.06 -9.22 10.27
C SER A 32 -0.82 -8.22 11.14
N HIS A 33 -2.06 -7.94 10.74
CA HIS A 33 -2.95 -7.06 11.52
C HIS A 33 -3.13 -7.55 12.95
N THR A 34 -3.41 -8.83 13.17
CA THR A 34 -3.59 -9.40 14.50
C THR A 34 -2.39 -9.13 15.42
N MET A 35 -1.16 -9.34 14.91
CA MET A 35 0.04 -9.13 15.72
C MET A 35 0.31 -7.65 15.99
N ALA A 36 0.04 -6.77 15.00
CA ALA A 36 0.21 -5.33 15.15
C ALA A 36 -0.80 -4.74 16.15
N LEU A 37 -2.07 -5.13 16.04
CA LEU A 37 -3.13 -4.71 16.95
C LEU A 37 -2.83 -5.12 18.39
N ARG A 38 -2.47 -6.38 18.61
CA ARG A 38 -2.13 -6.91 19.96
C ARG A 38 -0.91 -6.24 20.59
N LYS A 39 0.03 -5.77 19.76
CA LYS A 39 1.25 -5.10 20.25
C LYS A 39 0.99 -3.65 20.70
N ASN A 40 -0.07 -3.01 20.24
CA ASN A 40 -0.37 -1.63 20.60
C ASN A 40 -1.20 -1.56 21.88
N ARG A 41 -0.66 -0.90 22.92
CA ARG A 41 -1.30 -0.79 24.25
C ARG A 41 -2.61 0.00 24.26
N ARG A 42 -2.88 0.81 23.22
CA ARG A 42 -4.11 1.61 23.06
C ARG A 42 -5.22 0.82 22.37
N ILE A 43 -4.93 -0.35 21.81
CA ILE A 43 -5.90 -1.23 21.16
C ILE A 43 -6.46 -2.24 22.16
N LYS A 44 -7.78 -2.40 22.16
CA LYS A 44 -8.50 -3.49 22.80
C LYS A 44 -9.08 -4.38 21.71
N PHE A 45 -8.30 -5.38 21.28
CA PHE A 45 -8.71 -6.31 20.22
C PHE A 45 -9.71 -7.31 20.76
N VAL A 46 -10.99 -7.21 20.38
CA VAL A 46 -12.12 -7.92 21.02
C VAL A 46 -12.86 -8.87 20.10
N ALA A 47 -12.88 -8.66 18.79
CA ALA A 47 -13.63 -9.48 17.85
C ALA A 47 -12.84 -9.80 16.59
N ALA A 48 -13.10 -10.97 16.00
CA ALA A 48 -12.60 -11.34 14.68
C ALA A 48 -13.70 -12.10 13.90
N CYS A 49 -13.78 -11.85 12.58
CA CYS A 49 -14.73 -12.49 11.69
C CYS A 49 -14.00 -13.13 10.51
N ASP A 50 -14.41 -14.32 10.10
CA ASP A 50 -14.00 -14.96 8.85
C ASP A 50 -15.08 -15.98 8.46
N ASN A 51 -15.46 -16.05 7.19
CA ASN A 51 -16.44 -17.02 6.70
C ASN A 51 -15.87 -18.46 6.59
N ASN A 52 -14.57 -18.62 6.76
CA ASN A 52 -13.90 -19.91 6.76
C ASN A 52 -13.70 -20.44 8.19
N GLN A 53 -14.46 -21.47 8.56
CA GLN A 53 -14.43 -22.05 9.90
C GLN A 53 -13.05 -22.57 10.29
N LEU A 54 -12.27 -23.16 9.38
CA LEU A 54 -10.92 -23.67 9.65
C LEU A 54 -9.95 -22.54 10.01
N ARG A 55 -10.09 -21.36 9.37
CA ARG A 55 -9.31 -20.16 9.72
C ARG A 55 -9.69 -19.65 11.10
N LEU A 56 -10.97 -19.60 11.44
CA LEU A 56 -11.43 -19.22 12.76
C LEU A 56 -10.92 -20.15 13.86
N ASP A 57 -10.96 -21.47 13.62
CA ASP A 57 -10.47 -22.47 14.58
C ASP A 57 -8.96 -22.34 14.79
N HIS A 58 -8.21 -22.11 13.71
CA HIS A 58 -6.79 -21.81 13.81
C HIS A 58 -6.54 -20.52 14.60
N PHE A 59 -7.29 -19.45 14.30
CA PHE A 59 -7.20 -18.18 15.00
C PHE A 59 -7.46 -18.31 16.49
N ARG A 60 -8.53 -19.01 16.91
CA ARG A 60 -8.91 -19.23 18.32
C ARG A 60 -7.81 -19.89 19.15
N ARG A 61 -7.04 -20.80 18.56
CA ARG A 61 -5.93 -21.49 19.27
C ARG A 61 -4.88 -20.50 19.79
N PHE A 62 -4.64 -19.40 19.06
CA PHE A 62 -3.60 -18.42 19.38
C PHE A 62 -4.13 -17.11 19.98
N VAL A 63 -5.40 -16.76 19.76
CA VAL A 63 -5.99 -15.49 20.18
C VAL A 63 -7.21 -15.75 21.09
N LYS A 64 -6.94 -16.28 22.29
CA LYS A 64 -7.96 -16.82 23.21
C LYS A 64 -8.95 -15.79 23.77
N LYS A 65 -8.63 -14.49 23.80
CA LYS A 65 -9.46 -13.43 24.42
C LYS A 65 -10.32 -12.67 23.41
N THR A 66 -10.39 -13.12 22.18
CA THR A 66 -11.12 -12.48 21.08
C THR A 66 -12.33 -13.34 20.74
N ILE A 67 -13.52 -12.75 20.71
CA ILE A 67 -14.74 -13.42 20.24
C ILE A 67 -14.66 -13.57 18.72
N THR A 68 -15.09 -14.72 18.20
CA THR A 68 -15.02 -14.99 16.77
C THR A 68 -16.40 -15.21 16.18
N PHE A 69 -16.60 -14.74 14.97
CA PHE A 69 -17.85 -14.77 14.23
C PHE A 69 -17.62 -15.35 12.83
N ALA A 70 -18.54 -16.16 12.35
CA ALA A 70 -18.52 -16.66 10.97
C ALA A 70 -19.17 -15.66 9.99
N ASP A 71 -19.90 -14.69 10.51
CA ASP A 71 -20.66 -13.69 9.76
C ASP A 71 -20.48 -12.29 10.37
N CYS A 72 -20.28 -11.28 9.49
CA CYS A 72 -20.04 -9.90 9.91
C CYS A 72 -21.29 -9.24 10.51
N SER A 73 -22.49 -9.54 10.01
CA SER A 73 -23.72 -8.96 10.52
C SER A 73 -23.95 -9.34 11.98
N ASN A 74 -23.68 -10.60 12.33
CA ASN A 74 -23.75 -11.09 13.71
C ASN A 74 -22.70 -10.38 14.59
N MET A 75 -21.48 -10.16 14.07
CA MET A 75 -20.43 -9.42 14.79
C MET A 75 -20.89 -7.98 15.07
N PHE A 76 -21.41 -7.27 14.07
CA PHE A 76 -21.86 -5.89 14.19
C PHE A 76 -23.10 -5.74 15.11
N ALA A 77 -23.98 -6.74 15.15
CA ALA A 77 -25.13 -6.76 16.07
C ALA A 77 -24.72 -6.95 17.54
N THR A 78 -23.54 -7.52 17.80
CA THR A 78 -23.12 -7.89 19.17
C THR A 78 -22.48 -6.73 19.93
N ASP A 79 -21.71 -5.88 19.27
CA ASP A 79 -20.97 -4.78 19.93
C ASP A 79 -20.68 -3.64 18.94
N LYS A 80 -20.41 -2.44 19.50
CA LYS A 80 -19.90 -1.30 18.73
C LYS A 80 -18.38 -1.28 18.81
N PHE A 81 -17.72 -1.10 17.66
CA PHE A 81 -16.27 -1.04 17.54
C PHE A 81 -15.81 0.37 17.22
N ASP A 82 -14.71 0.81 17.85
CA ASP A 82 -14.07 2.07 17.51
C ASP A 82 -13.27 1.94 16.18
N ILE A 83 -12.63 0.78 15.98
CA ILE A 83 -11.84 0.48 14.78
C ILE A 83 -12.32 -0.86 14.20
N ILE A 84 -12.57 -0.89 12.89
CA ILE A 84 -12.79 -2.11 12.13
C ILE A 84 -11.65 -2.26 11.13
N VAL A 85 -10.96 -3.41 11.16
CA VAL A 85 -9.90 -3.76 10.22
C VAL A 85 -10.46 -4.75 9.20
N ILE A 86 -10.31 -4.44 7.92
CA ILE A 86 -10.79 -5.27 6.80
C ILE A 86 -9.57 -5.83 6.09
N ALA A 87 -9.40 -7.16 6.15
CA ALA A 87 -8.27 -7.91 5.63
C ALA A 87 -8.75 -9.17 4.88
N VAL A 88 -9.81 -9.00 4.10
CA VAL A 88 -10.40 -10.04 3.23
C VAL A 88 -9.71 -10.05 1.86
N ASN A 89 -10.17 -10.91 0.93
CA ASN A 89 -9.69 -10.87 -0.44
C ASN A 89 -10.26 -9.64 -1.18
N GLU A 90 -9.55 -9.17 -2.19
CA GLU A 90 -9.81 -7.93 -2.92
C GLU A 90 -11.24 -7.86 -3.49
N ASN A 91 -11.78 -8.97 -3.98
CA ASN A 91 -13.13 -9.07 -4.53
C ASN A 91 -14.26 -8.90 -3.49
N SER A 92 -13.92 -8.97 -2.21
CA SER A 92 -14.89 -8.77 -1.12
C SER A 92 -14.74 -7.39 -0.45
N HIS A 93 -13.82 -6.56 -0.91
CA HIS A 93 -13.56 -5.26 -0.28
C HIS A 93 -14.77 -4.35 -0.33
N LEU A 94 -15.46 -4.25 -1.48
CA LEU A 94 -16.63 -3.39 -1.63
C LEU A 94 -17.70 -3.70 -0.57
N ASP A 95 -18.25 -4.90 -0.62
CA ASP A 95 -19.41 -5.28 0.19
C ASP A 95 -19.07 -5.22 1.69
N VAL A 96 -17.95 -5.79 2.09
CA VAL A 96 -17.51 -5.81 3.50
C VAL A 96 -17.22 -4.40 4.01
N THR A 97 -16.70 -3.50 3.17
CA THR A 97 -16.43 -2.11 3.58
C THR A 97 -17.71 -1.31 3.73
N LEU A 98 -18.68 -1.47 2.82
CA LEU A 98 -19.98 -0.82 2.94
C LEU A 98 -20.70 -1.24 4.22
N ASP A 99 -20.69 -2.54 4.55
CA ASP A 99 -21.29 -3.04 5.80
C ASP A 99 -20.55 -2.52 7.04
N ALA A 100 -19.22 -2.45 6.99
CA ALA A 100 -18.43 -1.90 8.07
C ALA A 100 -18.68 -0.39 8.29
N ILE A 101 -18.87 0.39 7.21
CA ILE A 101 -19.25 1.82 7.29
C ILE A 101 -20.60 1.98 8.00
N ARG A 102 -21.60 1.15 7.64
CA ARG A 102 -22.95 1.17 8.25
C ARG A 102 -22.94 0.81 9.72
N ALA A 103 -21.94 0.02 10.18
CA ALA A 103 -21.74 -0.25 11.60
C ALA A 103 -21.17 0.97 12.38
N LYS A 104 -20.85 2.08 11.69
CA LYS A 104 -20.45 3.39 12.23
C LYS A 104 -19.25 3.32 13.21
N PRO A 105 -18.11 2.71 12.84
CA PRO A 105 -16.90 2.81 13.64
C PRO A 105 -16.36 4.25 13.60
N LYS A 106 -15.38 4.55 14.45
CA LYS A 106 -14.62 5.80 14.40
C LYS A 106 -13.56 5.83 13.31
N LEU A 107 -13.11 4.64 12.87
CA LEU A 107 -12.10 4.47 11.82
C LEU A 107 -12.20 3.07 11.23
N ILE A 108 -12.04 2.97 9.91
CA ILE A 108 -11.80 1.71 9.21
C ILE A 108 -10.34 1.65 8.79
N ILE A 109 -9.69 0.49 8.95
CA ILE A 109 -8.39 0.16 8.34
C ILE A 109 -8.69 -0.86 7.24
N LEU A 110 -8.53 -0.47 5.99
CA LEU A 110 -8.83 -1.28 4.81
C LEU A 110 -7.52 -1.76 4.16
N GLU A 111 -7.44 -3.05 3.81
CA GLU A 111 -6.35 -3.56 2.97
C GLU A 111 -6.42 -2.98 1.55
N LYS A 112 -5.27 -2.93 0.93
CA LYS A 112 -5.10 -2.55 -0.48
C LYS A 112 -5.43 -3.74 -1.40
N PRO A 113 -5.84 -3.49 -2.65
CA PRO A 113 -6.36 -2.23 -3.19
C PRO A 113 -7.69 -1.88 -2.55
N VAL A 114 -8.13 -0.63 -2.64
CA VAL A 114 -9.42 -0.20 -2.07
C VAL A 114 -10.58 -1.05 -2.59
N ALA A 115 -10.58 -1.30 -3.90
CA ALA A 115 -11.54 -2.13 -4.62
C ALA A 115 -10.91 -2.68 -5.90
N LEU A 116 -11.64 -3.47 -6.69
CA LEU A 116 -11.17 -4.00 -7.99
C LEU A 116 -11.17 -2.95 -9.11
N CYS A 117 -11.98 -1.90 -8.98
CA CYS A 117 -12.10 -0.80 -9.95
C CYS A 117 -12.42 0.52 -9.24
N VAL A 118 -12.21 1.62 -9.97
CA VAL A 118 -12.48 2.98 -9.46
C VAL A 118 -13.96 3.18 -9.15
N ALA A 119 -14.86 2.66 -9.98
CA ALA A 119 -16.31 2.80 -9.75
C ALA A 119 -16.74 2.24 -8.38
N ASP A 120 -16.20 1.10 -7.97
CA ASP A 120 -16.48 0.50 -6.66
C ASP A 120 -15.81 1.27 -5.53
N ALA A 121 -14.59 1.78 -5.75
CA ALA A 121 -13.92 2.62 -4.76
C ALA A 121 -14.68 3.94 -4.51
N LEU A 122 -15.31 4.52 -5.54
CA LEU A 122 -16.17 5.71 -5.41
C LEU A 122 -17.46 5.42 -4.64
N LYS A 123 -18.07 4.22 -4.76
CA LYS A 123 -19.20 3.82 -3.91
C LYS A 123 -18.79 3.75 -2.43
N ILE A 124 -17.59 3.24 -2.14
CA ILE A 124 -17.04 3.24 -0.79
C ILE A 124 -16.85 4.67 -0.29
N GLN A 125 -16.34 5.57 -1.13
CA GLN A 125 -16.14 6.98 -0.78
C GLN A 125 -17.47 7.67 -0.46
N GLU A 126 -18.45 7.54 -1.32
CA GLU A 126 -19.80 8.13 -1.13
C GLU A 126 -20.42 7.69 0.20
N GLU A 127 -20.39 6.39 0.49
CA GLU A 127 -20.96 5.87 1.74
C GLU A 127 -20.14 6.30 2.96
N ALA A 128 -18.80 6.36 2.85
CA ALA A 128 -17.92 6.82 3.92
C ALA A 128 -18.15 8.32 4.24
N GLU A 129 -18.32 9.17 3.23
CA GLU A 129 -18.63 10.59 3.38
C GLU A 129 -20.00 10.80 4.02
N LYS A 130 -21.04 10.08 3.55
CA LYS A 130 -22.39 10.10 4.10
C LYS A 130 -22.44 9.81 5.60
N TYR A 131 -21.66 8.81 6.06
CA TYR A 131 -21.58 8.44 7.48
C TYR A 131 -20.43 9.12 8.22
N LYS A 132 -19.60 9.92 7.54
CA LYS A 132 -18.42 10.59 8.08
C LYS A 132 -17.42 9.61 8.72
N ILE A 133 -17.19 8.49 8.06
CA ILE A 133 -16.27 7.45 8.54
C ILE A 133 -14.92 7.60 7.84
N PRO A 134 -13.85 7.96 8.55
CA PRO A 134 -12.51 7.98 7.98
C PRO A 134 -12.02 6.56 7.68
N ILE A 135 -11.30 6.40 6.56
CA ILE A 135 -10.72 5.14 6.14
C ILE A 135 -9.21 5.31 5.96
N LEU A 136 -8.43 4.50 6.67
CA LEU A 136 -7.00 4.32 6.44
C LEU A 136 -6.82 3.13 5.51
N VAL A 137 -6.19 3.33 4.36
CA VAL A 137 -5.82 2.25 3.42
C VAL A 137 -4.42 1.75 3.77
N ASN A 138 -4.23 0.42 3.88
CA ASN A 138 -2.94 -0.15 4.28
C ASN A 138 -1.93 -0.22 3.14
N HIS A 139 -1.53 0.92 2.61
CA HIS A 139 -0.34 1.06 1.81
C HIS A 139 0.89 1.04 2.74
N GLU A 140 1.29 -0.14 3.15
CA GLU A 140 2.22 -0.37 4.25
C GLU A 140 3.56 0.36 4.11
N ARG A 141 4.04 0.56 2.87
CA ARG A 141 5.34 1.23 2.60
C ARG A 141 5.36 2.69 3.01
N ARG A 142 4.23 3.40 2.97
CA ARG A 142 4.11 4.78 3.50
C ARG A 142 4.43 4.88 5.00
N PHE A 143 4.24 3.78 5.73
CA PHE A 143 4.51 3.68 7.16
C PHE A 143 5.90 3.14 7.47
N ALA A 144 6.63 2.61 6.48
CA ALA A 144 7.93 2.02 6.63
C ALA A 144 9.03 3.07 6.84
N GLN A 145 9.92 2.82 7.79
CA GLN A 145 10.95 3.79 8.20
C GLN A 145 11.96 4.08 7.09
N ASP A 146 12.29 3.10 6.28
CA ASP A 146 13.21 3.22 5.15
C ASP A 146 12.66 4.17 4.07
N TYR A 147 11.40 4.03 3.68
CA TYR A 147 10.76 4.93 2.71
C TYR A 147 10.55 6.35 3.26
N LYS A 148 10.35 6.50 4.57
CA LYS A 148 10.33 7.84 5.21
C LYS A 148 11.69 8.53 5.16
N ILE A 149 12.78 7.75 5.29
CA ILE A 149 14.14 8.27 5.11
C ILE A 149 14.33 8.69 3.66
N ALA A 150 13.93 7.85 2.69
CA ALA A 150 14.03 8.17 1.28
C ALA A 150 13.28 9.46 0.92
N LYS A 151 12.02 9.62 1.37
CA LYS A 151 11.23 10.82 1.12
C LYS A 151 11.91 12.10 1.64
N LYS A 152 12.49 12.05 2.84
CA LYS A 152 13.26 13.17 3.38
C LYS A 152 14.55 13.48 2.63
N TYR A 153 15.18 12.42 2.05
CA TYR A 153 16.44 12.59 1.34
C TYR A 153 16.22 13.17 -0.07
N ILE A 154 15.03 13.03 -0.64
CA ILE A 154 14.70 13.61 -1.97
C ILE A 154 15.03 15.10 -2.03
N ASP A 155 14.74 15.87 -0.98
CA ASP A 155 15.01 17.30 -0.95
C ASP A 155 16.52 17.64 -1.03
N SER A 156 17.40 16.68 -0.75
CA SER A 156 18.86 16.84 -0.78
C SER A 156 19.53 16.46 -2.09
N ILE A 157 18.78 15.84 -3.03
CA ILE A 157 19.35 15.42 -4.32
C ILE A 157 19.14 16.43 -5.46
N GLY A 158 18.60 17.62 -5.14
CA GLY A 158 18.35 18.69 -6.12
C GLY A 158 17.08 18.44 -6.93
N GLU A 159 16.99 19.08 -8.09
CA GLU A 159 15.85 18.89 -9.00
C GLU A 159 15.79 17.44 -9.50
N LEU A 160 14.61 16.84 -9.50
CA LEU A 160 14.43 15.47 -9.96
C LEU A 160 14.51 15.40 -11.48
N ILE A 161 15.36 14.49 -11.95
CA ILE A 161 15.54 14.21 -13.39
C ILE A 161 14.64 13.06 -13.83
N SER A 162 14.65 11.97 -13.03
CA SER A 162 13.83 10.80 -13.33
C SER A 162 13.54 9.95 -12.10
N VAL A 163 12.40 9.24 -12.16
CA VAL A 163 12.05 8.14 -11.27
C VAL A 163 11.83 6.89 -12.10
N ASN A 164 12.57 5.82 -11.82
CA ASN A 164 12.41 4.52 -12.47
C ASN A 164 11.99 3.49 -11.43
N ALA A 165 10.75 3.03 -11.52
CA ALA A 165 10.17 2.07 -10.61
C ALA A 165 9.95 0.73 -11.30
N ARG A 166 10.33 -0.38 -10.64
CA ARG A 166 10.24 -1.72 -11.20
C ARG A 166 9.65 -2.71 -10.22
N LEU A 167 8.72 -3.50 -10.73
CA LEU A 167 8.14 -4.67 -10.06
C LEU A 167 8.40 -5.91 -10.93
N ASP A 168 9.01 -6.92 -10.35
CA ASP A 168 9.16 -8.25 -10.95
C ASP A 168 8.38 -9.26 -10.12
N SER A 169 7.46 -9.97 -10.75
CA SER A 169 6.57 -10.93 -10.11
C SER A 169 6.40 -12.19 -10.97
N GLY A 170 5.98 -13.28 -10.37
CA GLY A 170 5.59 -14.51 -11.08
C GLY A 170 4.13 -14.50 -11.54
N LEU A 171 3.32 -13.54 -11.04
CA LEU A 171 1.93 -13.37 -11.47
C LEU A 171 1.89 -12.74 -12.88
N ARG A 172 0.83 -13.01 -13.63
CA ARG A 172 0.56 -12.30 -14.90
C ARG A 172 0.41 -10.81 -14.60
N VAL A 173 0.82 -9.95 -15.52
CA VAL A 173 0.60 -8.50 -15.35
C VAL A 173 -0.88 -8.20 -15.40
N TYR A 174 -1.55 -8.72 -16.43
CA TYR A 174 -2.99 -8.62 -16.61
C TYR A 174 -3.51 -9.77 -17.49
N THR A 175 -4.71 -10.20 -17.22
CA THR A 175 -5.54 -11.06 -18.10
C THR A 175 -7.01 -10.84 -17.75
N PRO A 176 -7.92 -10.78 -18.74
CA PRO A 176 -9.35 -10.62 -18.49
C PRO A 176 -9.94 -11.67 -17.56
N SER A 177 -9.45 -12.91 -17.62
CA SER A 177 -9.93 -14.02 -16.79
C SER A 177 -9.69 -13.87 -15.29
N GLU A 178 -8.75 -13.02 -14.88
CA GLU A 178 -8.42 -12.76 -13.46
C GLU A 178 -8.99 -11.41 -12.96
N GLU A 179 -9.69 -10.67 -13.79
CA GLU A 179 -10.18 -9.33 -13.44
C GLU A 179 -11.11 -9.33 -12.22
N ASN A 180 -12.06 -10.27 -12.18
CA ASN A 180 -13.02 -10.39 -11.08
C ASN A 180 -12.40 -10.88 -9.75
N SER A 181 -11.22 -11.46 -9.79
CA SER A 181 -10.50 -11.92 -8.59
C SER A 181 -9.49 -10.91 -8.09
N GLY A 182 -9.01 -9.99 -8.95
CA GLY A 182 -7.90 -9.08 -8.66
C GLY A 182 -6.54 -9.77 -8.59
N ALA A 183 -6.43 -11.06 -8.92
CA ALA A 183 -5.24 -11.89 -8.71
C ALA A 183 -4.16 -11.71 -9.79
N TYR A 184 -4.01 -10.53 -10.34
CA TYR A 184 -3.00 -10.17 -11.33
C TYR A 184 -2.05 -9.08 -10.82
N SER A 185 -0.80 -9.11 -11.28
CA SER A 185 0.29 -8.34 -10.70
C SER A 185 0.07 -6.83 -10.76
N LEU A 186 -0.56 -6.31 -11.82
CA LEU A 186 -0.83 -4.87 -11.95
C LEU A 186 -1.67 -4.36 -10.77
N LEU A 187 -2.72 -5.07 -10.37
CA LEU A 187 -3.58 -4.66 -9.25
C LEU A 187 -3.02 -5.12 -7.89
N HIS A 188 -2.63 -6.41 -7.78
CA HIS A 188 -2.23 -7.00 -6.50
C HIS A 188 -0.94 -6.43 -5.93
N ASP A 189 0.13 -6.40 -6.73
CA ASP A 189 1.45 -5.91 -6.33
C ASP A 189 1.75 -4.51 -6.85
N GLY A 190 1.25 -4.16 -8.04
CA GLY A 190 1.44 -2.87 -8.70
C GLY A 190 0.87 -1.70 -7.89
N THR A 191 -0.20 -1.95 -7.12
CA THR A 191 -0.74 -0.95 -6.19
C THR A 191 0.32 -0.46 -5.19
N HIS A 192 1.20 -1.34 -4.71
CA HIS A 192 2.29 -0.95 -3.84
C HIS A 192 3.35 -0.09 -4.54
N LEU A 193 3.62 -0.38 -5.83
CA LEU A 193 4.61 0.35 -6.60
C LEU A 193 4.12 1.76 -6.94
N VAL A 194 2.91 1.87 -7.48
CA VAL A 194 2.29 3.15 -7.85
C VAL A 194 2.11 4.02 -6.62
N ASP A 195 1.58 3.47 -5.52
CA ASP A 195 1.36 4.21 -4.28
C ASP A 195 2.66 4.77 -3.70
N ILE A 196 3.74 3.97 -3.64
CA ILE A 196 4.97 4.44 -3.01
C ILE A 196 5.74 5.43 -3.90
N VAL A 197 5.62 5.33 -5.23
CA VAL A 197 6.14 6.33 -6.16
C VAL A 197 5.37 7.64 -5.95
N SER A 198 4.04 7.60 -5.91
CA SER A 198 3.21 8.77 -5.60
C SER A 198 3.58 9.38 -4.25
N TYR A 199 3.74 8.56 -3.20
CA TYR A 199 4.18 9.03 -1.88
C TYR A 199 5.52 9.75 -1.90
N LEU A 200 6.49 9.25 -2.65
CA LEU A 200 7.81 9.90 -2.75
C LEU A 200 7.73 11.27 -3.45
N LEU A 201 6.80 11.43 -4.40
CA LEU A 201 6.63 12.63 -5.22
C LEU A 201 5.57 13.61 -4.67
N GLU A 202 4.64 13.19 -3.80
CA GLU A 202 3.61 14.07 -3.22
C GLU A 202 4.21 15.19 -2.36
N GLU A 203 3.59 16.36 -2.35
CA GLU A 203 3.86 17.44 -1.41
C GLU A 203 2.98 17.32 -0.15
N GLU A 204 3.31 18.05 0.91
CA GLU A 204 2.52 17.99 2.16
C GLU A 204 1.08 18.48 1.95
N ASN A 205 0.83 19.36 0.98
CA ASN A 205 -0.47 19.94 0.68
C ASN A 205 -1.30 19.11 -0.33
N ASP A 206 -0.69 18.17 -1.06
CA ASP A 206 -1.38 17.36 -2.09
C ASP A 206 -2.44 16.42 -1.51
N LEU A 207 -2.34 16.08 -0.23
CA LEU A 207 -3.30 15.20 0.46
C LEU A 207 -4.67 15.85 0.69
N SER A 208 -4.77 17.16 0.58
CA SER A 208 -6.02 17.93 0.76
C SER A 208 -6.79 18.15 -0.54
N ASP A 209 -6.13 18.00 -1.71
CA ASP A 209 -6.76 18.18 -3.01
C ASP A 209 -7.30 16.83 -3.54
N LEU A 210 -8.63 16.71 -3.59
CA LEU A 210 -9.35 15.51 -4.01
C LEU A 210 -9.13 15.16 -5.50
N GLU A 211 -8.69 16.10 -6.32
CA GLU A 211 -8.49 15.94 -7.77
C GLU A 211 -7.00 15.85 -8.17
N SER A 212 -6.09 16.10 -7.25
CA SER A 212 -4.65 16.13 -7.53
C SER A 212 -4.14 14.75 -7.96
N LYS A 213 -3.88 14.61 -9.24
CA LYS A 213 -3.17 13.46 -9.81
C LYS A 213 -1.67 13.70 -9.66
N ILE A 214 -1.03 13.00 -8.71
CA ILE A 214 0.43 13.07 -8.52
C ILE A 214 1.18 12.60 -9.77
N LEU A 215 0.65 11.58 -10.44
CA LEU A 215 1.15 11.08 -11.73
C LEU A 215 0.07 11.33 -12.79
N TYR A 216 0.46 12.00 -13.87
CA TYR A 216 -0.42 12.38 -14.99
C TYR A 216 0.30 12.19 -16.33
N ASN A 217 -0.36 12.49 -17.47
CA ASN A 217 0.16 12.34 -18.84
C ASN A 217 0.69 10.93 -19.12
N MET A 218 -0.07 9.90 -18.70
CA MET A 218 0.30 8.50 -18.87
C MET A 218 0.42 8.11 -20.34
N LYS A 219 1.54 7.43 -20.67
CA LYS A 219 1.79 6.81 -21.97
C LYS A 219 2.28 5.37 -21.76
N LEU A 220 1.72 4.42 -22.49
CA LEU A 220 2.30 3.09 -22.59
C LEU A 220 3.50 3.12 -23.56
N ASN A 221 4.65 2.63 -23.09
CA ASN A 221 5.87 2.60 -23.88
C ASN A 221 6.11 1.23 -24.51
N ASN A 222 5.79 0.16 -23.76
CA ASN A 222 5.99 -1.21 -24.23
C ASN A 222 5.05 -2.17 -23.53
N ILE A 223 4.52 -3.13 -24.31
CA ILE A 223 3.70 -4.22 -23.81
C ILE A 223 4.27 -5.52 -24.39
N VAL A 224 4.38 -6.56 -23.56
CA VAL A 224 4.75 -7.90 -23.99
C VAL A 224 3.67 -8.88 -23.60
N PHE A 225 3.09 -9.54 -24.59
CA PHE A 225 2.11 -10.58 -24.41
C PHE A 225 2.76 -11.95 -24.17
N ASP A 226 1.98 -12.87 -23.67
CA ASP A 226 2.39 -14.26 -23.58
C ASP A 226 2.49 -14.87 -25.00
N LYS A 227 3.45 -15.77 -25.22
CA LYS A 227 3.67 -16.40 -26.54
C LYS A 227 2.57 -17.38 -26.94
N GLU A 228 1.90 -17.98 -25.96
CA GLU A 228 0.89 -19.02 -26.17
C GLU A 228 -0.54 -18.51 -25.95
N LYS A 229 -0.69 -17.40 -25.22
CA LYS A 229 -1.97 -16.81 -24.81
C LYS A 229 -1.97 -15.32 -25.09
N SER A 230 -2.55 -14.93 -26.23
CA SER A 230 -2.56 -13.52 -26.70
C SER A 230 -3.33 -12.57 -25.77
N ASP A 231 -4.21 -13.10 -24.91
CA ASP A 231 -4.97 -12.33 -23.91
C ASP A 231 -4.23 -12.13 -22.57
N VAL A 232 -2.98 -12.60 -22.45
CA VAL A 232 -2.19 -12.51 -21.23
C VAL A 232 -1.03 -11.54 -21.40
N VAL A 233 -1.05 -10.46 -20.64
CA VAL A 233 0.06 -9.49 -20.57
C VAL A 233 1.12 -9.99 -19.59
N ARG A 234 2.37 -10.04 -20.03
CA ARG A 234 3.55 -10.47 -19.26
C ARG A 234 4.48 -9.34 -18.86
N PHE A 235 4.41 -8.22 -19.54
CA PHE A 235 5.19 -7.03 -19.21
C PHE A 235 4.44 -5.79 -19.67
N VAL A 236 4.53 -4.74 -18.86
CA VAL A 236 4.09 -3.40 -19.21
C VAL A 236 5.12 -2.37 -18.73
N SER A 237 5.37 -1.38 -19.58
CA SER A 237 6.13 -0.18 -19.26
C SER A 237 5.27 1.03 -19.56
N ALA A 238 5.08 1.89 -18.56
CA ALA A 238 4.33 3.14 -18.67
C ALA A 238 5.18 4.30 -18.16
N SER A 239 5.06 5.46 -18.82
CA SER A 239 5.66 6.72 -18.39
C SER A 239 4.60 7.71 -17.95
N PHE A 240 4.98 8.57 -17.03
CA PHE A 240 4.16 9.61 -16.41
C PHE A 240 5.00 10.87 -16.21
N GLU A 241 4.30 11.95 -15.96
CA GLU A 241 4.86 13.19 -15.43
C GLU A 241 4.33 13.42 -14.01
N SER A 242 5.05 14.20 -13.22
CA SER A 242 4.57 14.78 -11.96
C SER A 242 5.10 16.20 -11.81
N LEU A 243 4.51 16.99 -10.92
CA LEU A 243 4.99 18.37 -10.66
C LEU A 243 6.46 18.39 -10.21
N LYS A 244 6.91 17.35 -9.46
CA LYS A 244 8.30 17.25 -8.98
C LYS A 244 9.26 16.60 -9.96
N CYS A 245 8.76 15.77 -10.87
CA CYS A 245 9.61 14.97 -11.76
C CYS A 245 8.95 14.83 -13.14
N PRO A 246 9.61 15.34 -14.20
CA PRO A 246 9.03 15.28 -15.56
C PRO A 246 9.10 13.89 -16.20
N ASN A 247 9.84 12.95 -15.61
CA ASN A 247 10.10 11.63 -16.20
C ASN A 247 9.97 10.53 -15.16
N VAL A 248 8.78 9.95 -15.04
CA VAL A 248 8.47 8.84 -14.13
C VAL A 248 8.15 7.59 -14.94
N ASN A 249 8.93 6.53 -14.80
CA ASN A 249 8.77 5.27 -15.49
C ASN A 249 8.38 4.16 -14.53
N ILE A 250 7.29 3.45 -14.84
CA ILE A 250 6.80 2.30 -14.07
C ILE A 250 6.84 1.07 -14.97
N ASN A 251 7.58 0.04 -14.52
CA ASN A 251 7.77 -1.21 -15.22
C ASN A 251 7.26 -2.36 -14.37
N ILE A 252 6.33 -3.17 -14.89
CA ILE A 252 5.78 -4.33 -14.21
C ILE A 252 6.00 -5.57 -15.08
N SER A 253 6.72 -6.56 -14.54
CA SER A 253 7.01 -7.84 -15.19
C SER A 253 6.28 -8.98 -14.50
N GLY A 254 5.56 -9.79 -15.28
CA GLY A 254 4.90 -11.03 -14.86
C GLY A 254 5.60 -12.30 -15.37
N LYS A 255 6.87 -12.21 -15.77
CA LYS A 255 7.69 -13.34 -16.26
C LYS A 255 8.75 -13.82 -15.28
N SER A 256 9.02 -13.02 -14.24
CA SER A 256 10.14 -13.25 -13.36
C SER A 256 9.92 -14.47 -12.46
N LYS A 257 10.97 -15.25 -12.23
CA LYS A 257 10.97 -16.38 -11.29
C LYS A 257 11.39 -15.96 -9.88
N PHE A 258 11.49 -14.66 -9.64
CA PHE A 258 11.80 -14.02 -8.36
C PHE A 258 10.86 -12.83 -8.16
N PHE A 259 10.78 -12.35 -6.92
CA PHE A 259 10.08 -11.12 -6.60
C PHE A 259 11.10 -9.98 -6.48
N GLY A 260 10.98 -8.99 -7.35
CA GLY A 260 11.77 -7.77 -7.36
C GLY A 260 10.90 -6.54 -7.11
N PHE A 261 11.41 -5.61 -6.33
CA PHE A 261 10.73 -4.33 -6.08
C PHE A 261 11.80 -3.27 -5.84
N GLU A 262 11.95 -2.36 -6.78
CA GLU A 262 13.00 -1.36 -6.78
C GLU A 262 12.49 -0.02 -7.31
N ILE A 263 12.95 1.06 -6.69
CA ILE A 263 12.73 2.44 -7.14
C ILE A 263 14.10 3.13 -7.15
N ASP A 264 14.37 3.78 -8.26
CA ASP A 264 15.57 4.56 -8.53
C ASP A 264 15.18 5.99 -8.80
N VAL A 265 15.53 6.92 -7.92
CA VAL A 265 15.26 8.36 -8.03
C VAL A 265 16.57 9.08 -8.32
N ILE A 266 16.62 9.79 -9.42
CA ILE A 266 17.79 10.55 -9.88
C ILE A 266 17.47 12.04 -9.84
N GLY A 267 18.30 12.79 -9.14
CA GLY A 267 18.29 14.25 -9.10
C GLY A 267 19.62 14.84 -9.57
N THR A 268 19.66 16.15 -9.72
CA THR A 268 20.85 16.89 -10.19
C THR A 268 22.05 16.81 -9.25
N LEU A 269 21.81 16.53 -7.95
CA LEU A 269 22.85 16.51 -6.92
C LEU A 269 22.99 15.15 -6.22
N GLY A 270 22.19 14.13 -6.59
CA GLY A 270 22.25 12.85 -5.94
C GLY A 270 21.33 11.79 -6.56
N ARG A 271 21.30 10.61 -5.92
CA ARG A 271 20.51 9.46 -6.34
C ARG A 271 20.05 8.64 -5.13
N ILE A 272 18.87 8.08 -5.21
CA ILE A 272 18.32 7.14 -4.22
C ILE A 272 17.96 5.84 -4.94
N ARG A 273 18.43 4.70 -4.42
CA ARG A 273 17.94 3.38 -4.82
C ARG A 273 17.36 2.69 -3.59
N ILE A 274 16.08 2.38 -3.65
CA ILE A 274 15.35 1.79 -2.53
C ILE A 274 14.41 0.68 -3.00
N GLY A 275 14.31 -0.38 -2.21
CA GLY A 275 13.46 -1.51 -2.55
C GLY A 275 13.71 -2.74 -1.68
N ASN A 276 13.27 -3.90 -2.16
CA ASN A 276 13.49 -5.15 -1.45
C ASN A 276 14.98 -5.51 -1.42
N GLY A 277 15.59 -5.35 -0.24
CA GLY A 277 17.02 -5.57 -0.07
C GLY A 277 17.93 -4.40 -0.47
N ILE A 278 17.40 -3.38 -1.10
CA ILE A 278 18.13 -2.20 -1.60
C ILE A 278 17.87 -1.00 -0.69
N PHE A 279 18.92 -0.34 -0.26
CA PHE A 279 18.87 0.90 0.51
C PHE A 279 20.18 1.66 0.29
N GLU A 280 20.21 2.47 -0.76
CA GLU A 280 21.41 3.14 -1.23
C GLU A 280 21.09 4.61 -1.54
N PHE A 281 21.94 5.48 -1.02
CA PHE A 281 21.84 6.93 -1.14
C PHE A 281 23.17 7.46 -1.62
N TYR A 282 23.15 8.31 -2.62
CA TYR A 282 24.33 8.86 -3.26
C TYR A 282 24.20 10.38 -3.34
N LYS A 283 25.30 11.05 -3.19
CA LYS A 283 25.44 12.50 -3.33
C LYS A 283 26.54 12.83 -4.32
N ARG A 284 26.43 13.99 -4.93
CA ARG A 284 27.44 14.54 -5.81
C ARG A 284 28.67 14.94 -4.99
N GLU A 285 29.84 14.44 -5.36
CA GLU A 285 31.14 14.74 -4.79
C GLU A 285 32.15 14.98 -5.91
N GLU A 286 33.26 15.66 -5.62
CA GLU A 286 34.37 15.80 -6.59
C GLU A 286 34.88 14.42 -6.97
N SER A 287 35.11 14.20 -8.26
CA SER A 287 35.52 12.89 -8.78
C SER A 287 36.95 12.54 -8.30
N LYS A 288 37.10 11.33 -7.82
CA LYS A 288 38.43 10.76 -7.47
C LYS A 288 39.21 10.29 -8.66
N LEU A 289 38.59 10.21 -9.84
CA LEU A 289 39.19 9.67 -11.06
C LEU A 289 39.62 10.77 -12.03
N TYR A 290 38.92 11.90 -12.07
CA TYR A 290 39.14 12.95 -13.06
C TYR A 290 39.03 14.35 -12.41
N SER A 291 40.05 15.19 -12.65
CA SER A 291 40.03 16.58 -12.19
C SER A 291 38.96 17.40 -12.90
N GLY A 292 38.22 18.25 -12.17
CA GLY A 292 37.17 19.10 -12.71
C GLY A 292 35.85 18.40 -13.01
N PHE A 293 35.71 17.11 -12.68
CA PHE A 293 34.48 16.34 -12.81
C PHE A 293 33.88 16.03 -11.43
N TYR A 294 32.61 15.67 -11.44
CA TYR A 294 31.88 15.20 -10.26
C TYR A 294 31.36 13.80 -10.50
N SER A 295 31.30 13.02 -9.44
CA SER A 295 30.73 11.65 -9.43
C SER A 295 29.70 11.50 -8.32
N LEU A 296 28.93 10.41 -8.36
CA LEU A 296 28.02 10.02 -7.29
C LEU A 296 28.77 9.12 -6.30
N GLU A 297 28.98 9.62 -5.09
CA GLU A 297 29.56 8.86 -3.99
C GLU A 297 28.48 8.44 -3.00
N LYS A 298 28.60 7.23 -2.46
CA LYS A 298 27.64 6.68 -1.50
C LYS A 298 27.62 7.51 -0.21
N ASP A 299 26.45 8.01 0.19
CA ASP A 299 26.30 8.73 1.43
C ASP A 299 26.24 7.76 2.63
N LEU A 300 27.40 7.54 3.23
CA LEU A 300 27.55 6.65 4.38
C LEU A 300 26.91 7.17 5.68
N LYS A 301 26.46 8.45 5.70
CA LYS A 301 25.73 9.01 6.85
C LYS A 301 24.30 8.49 6.92
N VAL A 302 23.69 8.12 5.78
CA VAL A 302 22.35 7.56 5.73
C VAL A 302 22.40 6.09 6.09
N LYS A 303 21.96 5.75 7.28
CA LYS A 303 21.98 4.38 7.79
C LYS A 303 20.66 3.66 7.56
N ARG A 304 20.73 2.42 7.08
CA ARG A 304 19.55 1.56 6.98
C ARG A 304 18.95 1.31 8.37
N PRO A 305 17.62 1.51 8.55
CA PRO A 305 16.98 1.22 9.82
C PRO A 305 17.03 -0.29 10.10
N LYS A 306 17.31 -0.66 11.36
CA LYS A 306 17.29 -2.09 11.79
C LYS A 306 15.93 -2.74 11.58
N LYS A 307 14.85 -1.95 11.65
CA LYS A 307 13.47 -2.37 11.42
C LYS A 307 12.71 -1.25 10.73
N THR A 308 11.90 -1.61 9.75
CA THR A 308 11.05 -0.66 9.02
C THR A 308 9.80 -0.29 9.80
N LYS A 309 9.30 -1.19 10.68
CA LYS A 309 8.16 -1.02 11.61
C LYS A 309 6.84 -0.68 10.91
N TYR A 310 6.67 -1.04 9.64
CA TYR A 310 5.54 -0.64 8.81
C TYR A 310 4.17 -0.91 9.48
N PHE A 311 3.83 -2.14 9.88
CA PHE A 311 2.56 -2.43 10.55
C PHE A 311 2.41 -1.72 11.91
N SER A 312 3.48 -1.67 12.71
CA SER A 312 3.42 -0.98 14.00
C SER A 312 3.18 0.52 13.83
N ASN A 313 3.79 1.14 12.82
CA ASN A 313 3.62 2.56 12.51
C ASN A 313 2.23 2.83 11.92
N MET A 314 1.67 1.92 11.12
CA MET A 314 0.30 2.02 10.60
C MET A 314 -0.71 2.06 11.76
N VAL A 315 -0.66 1.08 12.67
CA VAL A 315 -1.55 1.07 13.86
C VAL A 315 -1.31 2.28 14.76
N LYS A 316 -0.04 2.75 14.87
CA LYS A 316 0.25 3.98 15.60
C LYS A 316 -0.41 5.20 14.94
N ASN A 317 -0.35 5.33 13.62
CA ASN A 317 -0.99 6.44 12.90
C ASN A 317 -2.51 6.42 13.06
N ALA A 318 -3.15 5.25 12.99
CA ALA A 318 -4.57 5.08 13.27
C ALA A 318 -4.96 5.57 14.69
N VAL A 319 -4.16 5.22 15.69
CA VAL A 319 -4.37 5.68 17.07
C VAL A 319 -4.09 7.17 17.24
N ASP A 320 -3.02 7.69 16.62
CA ASP A 320 -2.69 9.13 16.68
C ASP A 320 -3.76 9.98 16.00
N PHE A 321 -4.33 9.51 14.90
CA PHE A 321 -5.46 10.15 14.22
C PHE A 321 -6.70 10.22 15.14
N LEU A 322 -7.09 9.12 15.74
CA LEU A 322 -8.22 9.07 16.68
C LEU A 322 -8.00 9.90 17.96
N ASP A 323 -6.75 10.13 18.32
CA ASP A 323 -6.34 11.02 19.42
C ASP A 323 -6.27 12.50 18.98
N GLY A 324 -6.54 12.85 17.72
CA GLY A 324 -6.40 14.21 17.17
C GLY A 324 -4.96 14.74 17.08
N LYS A 325 -3.96 13.85 16.96
CA LYS A 325 -2.53 14.19 16.95
C LYS A 325 -1.88 14.19 15.58
N ALA A 326 -2.49 13.52 14.61
CA ALA A 326 -1.94 13.38 13.27
C ALA A 326 -3.03 13.05 12.27
N GLU A 327 -2.84 13.46 11.03
CA GLU A 327 -3.63 13.04 9.89
C GLU A 327 -3.30 11.59 9.47
N LEU A 328 -4.23 10.98 8.71
CA LEU A 328 -4.01 9.67 8.10
C LEU A 328 -3.00 9.80 6.95
N LYS A 329 -1.86 9.12 7.06
CA LYS A 329 -0.80 9.14 6.05
C LYS A 329 -1.13 8.39 4.76
N SER A 330 -2.17 7.58 4.81
CA SER A 330 -2.72 6.82 3.70
C SER A 330 -4.23 6.78 3.91
N ASN A 331 -4.92 7.78 3.44
CA ASN A 331 -6.38 7.90 3.55
C ASN A 331 -7.06 7.23 2.34
N LEU A 332 -8.40 7.23 2.31
CA LEU A 332 -9.18 6.65 1.21
C LEU A 332 -8.84 7.31 -0.13
N GLN A 333 -8.64 8.63 -0.16
CA GLN A 333 -8.35 9.36 -1.39
C GLN A 333 -7.00 8.93 -2.00
N THR A 334 -5.96 8.75 -1.18
CA THR A 334 -4.67 8.23 -1.69
C THR A 334 -4.82 6.85 -2.31
N GLY A 335 -5.67 5.99 -1.72
CA GLY A 335 -5.99 4.68 -2.28
C GLY A 335 -6.75 4.74 -3.60
N ILE A 336 -7.73 5.64 -3.71
CA ILE A 336 -8.49 5.87 -4.95
C ILE A 336 -7.58 6.43 -6.05
N ASN A 337 -6.72 7.39 -5.73
CA ASN A 337 -5.78 7.96 -6.71
C ASN A 337 -4.80 6.91 -7.25
N THR A 338 -4.29 6.04 -6.38
CA THR A 338 -3.48 4.89 -6.80
C THR A 338 -4.25 3.96 -7.72
N LEU A 339 -5.50 3.64 -7.40
CA LEU A 339 -6.35 2.76 -8.20
C LEU A 339 -6.68 3.38 -9.58
N ARG A 340 -6.90 4.70 -9.66
CA ARG A 340 -7.11 5.42 -10.93
C ARG A 340 -5.94 5.23 -11.89
N ILE A 341 -4.70 5.38 -11.40
CA ILE A 341 -3.50 5.20 -12.22
C ILE A 341 -3.41 3.76 -12.75
N LEU A 342 -3.68 2.76 -11.89
CA LEU A 342 -3.68 1.35 -12.29
C LEU A 342 -4.79 1.04 -13.29
N GLU A 343 -5.96 1.65 -13.13
CA GLU A 343 -7.09 1.49 -14.06
C GLU A 343 -6.82 2.16 -15.40
N ASP A 344 -6.17 3.32 -15.42
CA ASP A 344 -5.72 3.97 -16.65
C ASP A 344 -4.77 3.05 -17.45
N ILE A 345 -3.78 2.43 -16.79
CA ILE A 345 -2.90 1.44 -17.42
C ILE A 345 -3.72 0.24 -17.91
N LYS A 346 -4.61 -0.32 -17.08
CA LYS A 346 -5.45 -1.47 -17.42
C LYS A 346 -6.32 -1.19 -18.64
N ASN A 347 -6.94 -0.03 -18.71
CA ASN A 347 -7.82 0.34 -19.83
C ASN A 347 -7.05 0.45 -21.15
N GLN A 348 -5.83 1.00 -21.14
CA GLN A 348 -5.00 0.99 -22.34
C GLN A 348 -4.56 -0.44 -22.73
N LEU A 349 -4.23 -1.30 -21.75
CA LEU A 349 -3.93 -2.71 -22.02
C LEU A 349 -5.12 -3.44 -22.66
N LYS A 350 -6.36 -3.15 -22.22
CA LYS A 350 -7.57 -3.72 -22.82
C LYS A 350 -7.75 -3.30 -24.28
N ASN A 351 -7.46 -2.05 -24.60
CA ASN A 351 -7.55 -1.57 -25.98
C ASN A 351 -6.55 -2.25 -26.91
N GLU A 352 -5.38 -2.64 -26.40
CA GLU A 352 -4.37 -3.38 -27.17
C GLU A 352 -4.68 -4.89 -27.29
N LEU A 353 -5.65 -5.40 -26.53
CA LEU A 353 -6.12 -6.78 -26.60
C LEU A 353 -7.32 -6.98 -27.57
N LEU A 354 -7.97 -5.89 -28.01
CA LEU A 354 -9.07 -5.86 -28.98
C LEU A 354 -8.54 -5.82 -30.41
#